data_d63a6f5bab09ad3593e7e76d72897da0
#
_entry.id   d63a6f5bab09ad3593e7e76d72897da0
#
_cell.length_a   1.000
_cell.length_b   1.000
_cell.length_c   1.000
_cell.angle_alpha   90.00
_cell.angle_beta   90.00
_cell.angle_gamma   90.00
#
_symmetry.space_group_name_H-M   'P 1'
#
loop_
_entity.id
_entity.type
_entity.pdbx_description
1 polymer ?
#
loop_
_entity_poly.entity_id
_entity_poly.type
_entity_poly.pdbx_seq_one_letter_code
_entity_poly.pdbx_strand_id
1 'polypeptide(L)'
;DYMWPALKKNGLTDVEVFIWDHNKERVYERACEIIDNTTDHMVSGIAFHWYSGDHFEALGMLHEKFPEKKLILSEACIEYSKFAKDDALKNAQKYAHDIIGNMKQGMSAFYDWNIVLDASGGPNHTGNFCDAPFMYDTQQKVLVRRNTADYLWHFAHFIKPGAVRIGSSSYTEALEAAAFLNPDDQIVCILLNRTGRDIKVNLRVENQMAEM
;
A
#
# COMPACT_ATOMS: atom_id res chain seq x y z
N ASP A 1 -15.49 -20.57 -12.29
CA ASP A 1 -16.36 -21.76 -12.40
C ASP A 1 -16.00 -22.91 -11.45
N TYR A 2 -14.76 -22.98 -10.93
CA TYR A 2 -14.31 -24.13 -10.11
C TYR A 2 -14.08 -23.75 -8.65
N MET A 3 -13.43 -22.62 -8.37
CA MET A 3 -12.98 -22.26 -7.02
C MET A 3 -14.16 -22.01 -6.07
N TRP A 4 -15.09 -21.16 -6.41
CA TRP A 4 -16.22 -20.82 -5.54
C TRP A 4 -17.11 -22.03 -5.21
N PRO A 5 -17.52 -22.86 -6.18
CA PRO A 5 -18.21 -24.11 -5.88
C PRO A 5 -17.41 -25.05 -4.98
N ALA A 6 -16.09 -25.11 -5.13
CA ALA A 6 -15.24 -25.92 -4.27
C ALA A 6 -15.19 -25.38 -2.83
N LEU A 7 -15.08 -24.07 -2.64
CA LEU A 7 -15.13 -23.43 -1.33
C LEU A 7 -16.48 -23.73 -0.63
N LYS A 8 -17.58 -23.52 -1.33
CA LYS A 8 -18.93 -23.81 -0.81
C LYS A 8 -19.10 -25.28 -0.41
N LYS A 9 -18.67 -26.20 -1.28
CA LYS A 9 -18.74 -27.66 -1.02
C LYS A 9 -17.99 -28.07 0.24
N ASN A 10 -16.92 -27.36 0.57
CA ASN A 10 -16.07 -27.63 1.74
C ASN A 10 -16.44 -26.77 2.97
N GLY A 11 -17.53 -26.02 2.94
CA GLY A 11 -17.97 -25.17 4.05
C GLY A 11 -17.08 -23.92 4.29
N LEU A 12 -16.29 -23.52 3.29
CA LEU A 12 -15.36 -22.40 3.35
C LEU A 12 -16.00 -21.14 2.76
N THR A 13 -17.21 -20.81 3.19
CA THR A 13 -17.99 -19.67 2.66
C THR A 13 -17.50 -18.31 3.19
N ASP A 14 -16.76 -18.31 4.28
CA ASP A 14 -16.23 -17.10 4.92
C ASP A 14 -14.83 -16.70 4.38
N VAL A 15 -14.28 -17.50 3.46
CA VAL A 15 -13.01 -17.18 2.81
C VAL A 15 -13.24 -16.07 1.79
N GLU A 16 -12.55 -14.96 1.98
CA GLU A 16 -12.58 -13.84 1.04
C GLU A 16 -11.76 -14.15 -0.22
N VAL A 17 -12.35 -13.88 -1.37
CA VAL A 17 -11.71 -14.10 -2.68
C VAL A 17 -11.36 -12.76 -3.29
N PHE A 18 -10.08 -12.55 -3.55
CA PHE A 18 -9.57 -11.39 -4.28
C PHE A 18 -9.18 -11.79 -5.70
N ILE A 19 -9.47 -10.91 -6.62
CA ILE A 19 -9.17 -11.13 -8.05
C ILE A 19 -8.03 -10.24 -8.52
N TRP A 20 -7.52 -10.51 -9.73
CA TRP A 20 -6.44 -9.84 -10.43
C TRP A 20 -5.07 -10.22 -9.88
N ASP A 21 -4.67 -9.68 -8.73
CA ASP A 21 -3.40 -9.96 -8.06
C ASP A 21 -2.18 -9.75 -8.98
N HIS A 22 -2.15 -8.60 -9.62
CA HIS A 22 -1.13 -8.16 -10.57
C HIS A 22 -1.05 -6.62 -10.63
N ASN A 23 -0.21 -6.07 -11.50
CA ASN A 23 0.08 -4.63 -11.59
C ASN A 23 -1.12 -3.73 -11.91
N LYS A 24 -1.04 -2.47 -11.45
CA LYS A 24 -2.14 -1.48 -11.50
C LYS A 24 -2.57 -1.07 -12.91
N GLU A 25 -1.70 -1.09 -13.92
CA GLU A 25 -1.97 -0.53 -15.25
C GLU A 25 -3.21 -1.10 -15.94
N ARG A 26 -3.60 -2.33 -15.62
CA ARG A 26 -4.78 -2.99 -16.20
C ARG A 26 -5.83 -3.39 -15.17
N VAL A 27 -5.68 -2.95 -13.92
CA VAL A 27 -6.53 -3.40 -12.81
C VAL A 27 -8.02 -3.09 -13.05
N TYR A 28 -8.32 -1.90 -13.58
CA TYR A 28 -9.70 -1.49 -13.88
C TYR A 28 -10.35 -2.36 -14.97
N GLU A 29 -9.64 -2.52 -16.10
CA GLU A 29 -10.10 -3.36 -17.21
C GLU A 29 -10.37 -4.78 -16.73
N ARG A 30 -9.42 -5.38 -16.02
CA ARG A 30 -9.53 -6.78 -15.58
C ARG A 30 -10.60 -7.01 -14.53
N ALA A 31 -10.75 -6.08 -13.59
CA ALA A 31 -11.85 -6.17 -12.64
C ALA A 31 -13.22 -6.10 -13.33
N CYS A 32 -13.37 -5.20 -14.32
CA CYS A 32 -14.60 -5.07 -15.08
C CYS A 32 -14.91 -6.29 -15.97
N GLU A 33 -13.90 -7.02 -16.43
CA GLU A 33 -14.09 -8.28 -17.16
C GLU A 33 -14.52 -9.44 -16.26
N ILE A 34 -14.12 -9.43 -14.99
CA ILE A 34 -14.34 -10.53 -14.05
C ILE A 34 -15.62 -10.32 -13.23
N ILE A 35 -15.90 -9.09 -12.82
CA ILE A 35 -17.04 -8.76 -11.94
C ILE A 35 -18.25 -8.43 -12.81
N ASP A 36 -19.23 -9.34 -12.81
CA ASP A 36 -20.53 -9.21 -13.46
C ASP A 36 -21.66 -9.70 -12.53
N ASN A 37 -22.88 -9.65 -12.99
CA ASN A 37 -24.07 -10.09 -12.23
C ASN A 37 -23.99 -11.55 -11.72
N THR A 38 -23.13 -12.38 -12.30
CA THR A 38 -22.99 -13.80 -11.95
C THR A 38 -21.83 -14.06 -11.01
N THR A 39 -20.81 -13.21 -11.01
CA THR A 39 -19.55 -13.39 -10.26
C THR A 39 -19.41 -12.43 -9.08
N ASP A 40 -20.15 -11.33 -9.08
CA ASP A 40 -20.04 -10.27 -8.07
C ASP A 40 -20.07 -10.80 -6.63
N HIS A 41 -21.02 -11.69 -6.33
CA HIS A 41 -21.18 -12.30 -5.00
C HIS A 41 -20.02 -13.22 -4.57
N MET A 42 -19.13 -13.59 -5.50
CA MET A 42 -17.96 -14.45 -5.25
C MET A 42 -16.71 -13.64 -4.96
N VAL A 43 -16.72 -12.34 -5.27
CA VAL A 43 -15.54 -11.47 -5.20
C VAL A 43 -15.65 -10.54 -4.01
N SER A 44 -14.71 -10.66 -3.08
CA SER A 44 -14.63 -9.79 -1.90
C SER A 44 -13.84 -8.50 -2.17
N GLY A 45 -12.93 -8.55 -3.12
CA GLY A 45 -12.11 -7.40 -3.46
C GLY A 45 -11.15 -7.63 -4.63
N ILE A 46 -10.37 -6.61 -4.92
CA ILE A 46 -9.38 -6.57 -5.98
C ILE A 46 -8.00 -6.40 -5.35
N ALA A 47 -7.09 -7.32 -5.63
CA ALA A 47 -5.69 -7.26 -5.24
C ALA A 47 -4.86 -6.66 -6.38
N PHE A 48 -3.85 -5.87 -6.03
CA PHE A 48 -2.97 -5.26 -7.03
C PHE A 48 -1.53 -5.13 -6.54
N HIS A 49 -0.60 -4.96 -7.49
CA HIS A 49 0.83 -4.74 -7.28
C HIS A 49 1.27 -3.37 -7.81
N TRP A 50 2.45 -2.90 -7.41
CA TRP A 50 2.93 -1.55 -7.72
C TRP A 50 3.97 -1.43 -8.84
N TYR A 51 4.34 -2.54 -9.50
CA TYR A 51 5.53 -2.59 -10.36
C TYR A 51 5.39 -1.89 -11.72
N SER A 52 4.17 -1.55 -12.14
CA SER A 52 3.90 -0.83 -13.39
C SER A 52 3.91 0.70 -13.27
N GLY A 53 3.97 1.23 -12.05
CA GLY A 53 3.88 2.67 -11.78
C GLY A 53 2.64 3.05 -10.97
N ASP A 54 2.37 4.36 -10.91
CA ASP A 54 1.38 4.92 -9.99
C ASP A 54 -0.06 4.51 -10.29
N HIS A 55 -0.53 4.76 -11.52
CA HIS A 55 -1.88 4.41 -12.01
C HIS A 55 -3.01 4.59 -10.94
N PHE A 56 -2.89 5.62 -10.09
CA PHE A 56 -3.82 5.86 -8.98
C PHE A 56 -5.25 6.08 -9.45
N GLU A 57 -5.41 6.71 -10.62
CA GLU A 57 -6.72 6.94 -11.24
C GLU A 57 -7.48 5.65 -11.53
N ALA A 58 -6.76 4.57 -11.87
CA ALA A 58 -7.39 3.26 -12.12
C ALA A 58 -8.03 2.69 -10.85
N LEU A 59 -7.39 2.89 -9.69
CA LEU A 59 -7.94 2.51 -8.39
C LEU A 59 -9.15 3.37 -8.02
N GLY A 60 -9.08 4.69 -8.27
CA GLY A 60 -10.20 5.61 -8.05
C GLY A 60 -11.43 5.22 -8.87
N MET A 61 -11.25 4.89 -10.15
CA MET A 61 -12.31 4.39 -11.02
C MET A 61 -12.91 3.06 -10.50
N LEU A 62 -12.07 2.17 -9.96
CA LEU A 62 -12.55 0.91 -9.36
C LEU A 62 -13.38 1.17 -8.10
N HIS A 63 -12.89 2.02 -7.21
CA HIS A 63 -13.59 2.37 -5.98
C HIS A 63 -14.93 3.05 -6.24
N GLU A 64 -15.00 3.89 -7.28
CA GLU A 64 -16.25 4.52 -7.70
C GLU A 64 -17.24 3.48 -8.29
N LYS A 65 -16.73 2.54 -9.09
CA LYS A 65 -17.56 1.54 -9.77
C LYS A 65 -18.01 0.40 -8.86
N PHE A 66 -17.15 -0.02 -7.94
CA PHE A 66 -17.37 -1.14 -7.02
C PHE A 66 -17.07 -0.69 -5.58
N PRO A 67 -17.86 0.23 -4.99
CA PRO A 67 -17.54 0.85 -3.70
C PRO A 67 -17.55 -0.13 -2.52
N GLU A 68 -18.22 -1.26 -2.66
CA GLU A 68 -18.28 -2.32 -1.63
C GLU A 68 -17.10 -3.30 -1.72
N LYS A 69 -16.30 -3.29 -2.80
CA LYS A 69 -15.15 -4.18 -2.96
C LYS A 69 -13.92 -3.60 -2.28
N LYS A 70 -13.23 -4.44 -1.53
CA LYS A 70 -11.94 -4.06 -0.92
C LYS A 70 -10.88 -3.90 -1.99
N LEU A 71 -10.07 -2.84 -1.91
CA LEU A 71 -8.86 -2.67 -2.71
C LEU A 71 -7.66 -2.95 -1.82
N ILE A 72 -6.83 -3.93 -2.17
CA ILE A 72 -5.65 -4.27 -1.41
C ILE A 72 -4.40 -4.28 -2.28
N LEU A 73 -3.33 -3.65 -1.81
CA LEU A 73 -2.02 -3.87 -2.39
C LEU A 73 -1.46 -5.14 -1.77
N SER A 74 -1.41 -6.20 -2.56
CA SER A 74 -1.06 -7.56 -2.11
C SER A 74 0.43 -7.87 -2.22
N GLU A 75 1.16 -7.09 -3.01
CA GLU A 75 2.60 -7.27 -3.21
C GLU A 75 3.30 -5.96 -3.56
N ALA A 76 4.38 -5.67 -2.83
CA ALA A 76 5.32 -4.60 -3.12
C ALA A 76 6.71 -4.98 -2.61
N CYS A 77 7.77 -4.68 -3.35
CA CYS A 77 9.15 -4.68 -2.87
C CYS A 77 10.04 -3.77 -3.73
N ILE A 78 11.17 -3.39 -3.19
CA ILE A 78 12.24 -2.73 -3.95
C ILE A 78 13.16 -3.81 -4.52
N GLU A 79 13.07 -4.01 -5.81
CA GLU A 79 13.88 -4.98 -6.55
C GLU A 79 15.21 -4.34 -6.99
N TYR A 80 16.34 -4.91 -6.57
CA TYR A 80 17.66 -4.33 -6.83
C TYR A 80 18.09 -4.35 -8.29
N SER A 81 17.42 -5.09 -9.15
CA SER A 81 17.60 -5.00 -10.60
C SER A 81 17.07 -3.71 -11.21
N LYS A 82 16.13 -3.04 -10.53
CA LYS A 82 15.44 -1.82 -10.99
C LYS A 82 15.77 -0.58 -10.16
N PHE A 83 16.14 -0.77 -8.90
CA PHE A 83 16.38 0.31 -7.93
C PHE A 83 17.77 0.18 -7.31
N ALA A 84 18.46 1.31 -7.14
CA ALA A 84 19.77 1.33 -6.51
C ALA A 84 19.67 0.87 -5.03
N LYS A 85 20.43 -0.15 -4.67
CA LYS A 85 20.48 -0.71 -3.32
C LYS A 85 20.88 0.32 -2.28
N ASP A 86 21.79 1.24 -2.64
CA ASP A 86 22.36 2.22 -1.71
C ASP A 86 21.48 3.48 -1.55
N ASP A 87 20.42 3.63 -2.31
CA ASP A 87 19.49 4.76 -2.21
C ASP A 87 18.32 4.44 -1.25
N ALA A 88 18.67 4.05 -0.01
CA ALA A 88 17.70 3.56 0.97
C ALA A 88 16.61 4.59 1.31
N LEU A 89 16.95 5.89 1.34
CA LEU A 89 15.97 6.95 1.59
C LEU A 89 14.95 7.06 0.47
N LYS A 90 15.41 7.10 -0.77
CA LYS A 90 14.53 7.20 -1.95
C LYS A 90 13.65 5.97 -2.12
N ASN A 91 14.21 4.79 -1.83
CA ASN A 91 13.46 3.54 -1.83
C ASN A 91 12.33 3.57 -0.78
N ALA A 92 12.60 4.07 0.43
CA ALA A 92 11.59 4.24 1.46
C ALA A 92 10.53 5.30 1.10
N GLN A 93 10.95 6.43 0.49
CA GLN A 93 10.03 7.46 -0.01
C GLN A 93 9.08 6.91 -1.08
N LYS A 94 9.52 5.95 -1.91
CA LYS A 94 8.66 5.28 -2.88
C LYS A 94 7.52 4.53 -2.20
N TYR A 95 7.78 3.83 -1.10
CA TYR A 95 6.73 3.17 -0.31
C TYR A 95 5.69 4.18 0.18
N ALA A 96 6.12 5.26 0.83
CA ALA A 96 5.18 6.26 1.36
C ALA A 96 4.37 6.93 0.25
N HIS A 97 5.00 7.27 -0.88
CA HIS A 97 4.33 7.83 -2.04
C HIS A 97 3.22 6.90 -2.57
N ASP A 98 3.55 5.65 -2.80
CA ASP A 98 2.60 4.67 -3.35
C ASP A 98 1.46 4.41 -2.36
N ILE A 99 1.76 4.24 -1.07
CA ILE A 99 0.74 4.03 -0.04
C ILE A 99 -0.19 5.24 0.08
N ILE A 100 0.33 6.47 0.14
CA ILE A 100 -0.48 7.70 0.19
C ILE A 100 -1.39 7.78 -1.04
N GLY A 101 -0.83 7.58 -2.22
CA GLY A 101 -1.57 7.63 -3.48
C GLY A 101 -2.70 6.59 -3.53
N ASN A 102 -2.40 5.34 -3.21
CA ASN A 102 -3.37 4.24 -3.21
C ASN A 102 -4.47 4.45 -2.14
N MET A 103 -4.11 4.86 -0.92
CA MET A 103 -5.09 5.13 0.16
C MET A 103 -6.04 6.25 -0.21
N LYS A 104 -5.58 7.28 -0.92
CA LYS A 104 -6.44 8.36 -1.44
C LYS A 104 -7.48 7.85 -2.44
N GLN A 105 -7.24 6.71 -3.06
CA GLN A 105 -8.13 6.05 -4.03
C GLN A 105 -8.90 4.86 -3.46
N GLY A 106 -8.93 4.69 -2.14
CA GLY A 106 -9.75 3.68 -1.48
C GLY A 106 -9.04 2.38 -1.13
N MET A 107 -7.70 2.29 -1.24
CA MET A 107 -6.97 1.13 -0.74
C MET A 107 -7.21 0.95 0.76
N SER A 108 -7.55 -0.27 1.16
CA SER A 108 -7.89 -0.63 2.53
C SER A 108 -6.82 -1.45 3.25
N ALA A 109 -5.88 -2.07 2.51
CA ALA A 109 -4.77 -2.83 3.09
C ALA A 109 -3.54 -2.81 2.20
N PHE A 110 -2.38 -2.92 2.82
CA PHE A 110 -1.07 -3.00 2.18
C PHE A 110 -0.31 -4.21 2.72
N TYR A 111 0.24 -5.02 1.82
CA TYR A 111 1.11 -6.14 2.13
C TYR A 111 2.44 -5.98 1.41
N ASP A 112 3.53 -5.96 2.19
CA ASP A 112 4.87 -6.02 1.62
C ASP A 112 5.26 -7.47 1.29
N TRP A 113 6.16 -7.64 0.32
CA TRP A 113 6.60 -8.98 -0.11
C TRP A 113 7.36 -9.73 0.99
N ASN A 114 8.24 -9.03 1.69
CA ASN A 114 9.06 -9.63 2.73
C ASN A 114 9.23 -8.68 3.92
N ILE A 115 9.15 -9.20 5.12
CA ILE A 115 9.48 -8.44 6.33
C ILE A 115 10.99 -8.49 6.64
N VAL A 116 11.65 -9.61 6.35
CA VAL A 116 13.09 -9.84 6.59
C VAL A 116 13.71 -10.56 5.41
N LEU A 117 14.83 -10.05 4.94
CA LEU A 117 15.71 -10.73 3.97
C LEU A 117 17.15 -10.75 4.48
N ASP A 118 18.03 -11.54 3.86
CA ASP A 118 19.46 -11.50 4.14
C ASP A 118 20.12 -10.21 3.55
N ALA A 119 21.35 -9.96 3.91
CA ALA A 119 22.08 -8.76 3.47
C ALA A 119 22.27 -8.64 1.97
N SER A 120 22.06 -9.70 1.19
CA SER A 120 22.09 -9.69 -0.28
C SER A 120 20.72 -9.34 -0.89
N GLY A 121 19.65 -9.50 -0.13
CA GLY A 121 18.27 -9.33 -0.59
C GLY A 121 17.58 -10.65 -0.93
N GLY A 122 18.05 -11.75 -0.36
CA GLY A 122 17.52 -13.11 -0.50
C GLY A 122 17.10 -13.74 0.82
N PRO A 123 16.79 -15.04 0.82
CA PRO A 123 16.91 -15.98 -0.29
C PRO A 123 15.82 -15.83 -1.35
N ASN A 124 16.13 -16.23 -2.57
CA ASN A 124 15.17 -16.37 -3.65
C ASN A 124 15.62 -17.48 -4.64
N HIS A 125 14.73 -17.92 -5.52
CA HIS A 125 14.98 -18.99 -6.47
C HIS A 125 15.11 -18.51 -7.92
N THR A 126 14.92 -17.22 -8.19
CA THR A 126 14.94 -16.62 -9.54
C THR A 126 16.05 -15.60 -9.77
N GLY A 127 16.89 -15.33 -8.75
CA GLY A 127 17.88 -14.27 -8.78
C GLY A 127 17.31 -12.86 -8.59
N ASN A 128 16.07 -12.74 -8.16
CA ASN A 128 15.41 -11.48 -7.90
C ASN A 128 15.68 -11.02 -6.45
N PHE A 129 16.76 -10.26 -6.26
CA PHE A 129 17.14 -9.74 -4.95
C PHE A 129 16.40 -8.44 -4.64
N CYS A 130 15.88 -8.33 -3.42
CA CYS A 130 15.01 -7.23 -2.99
C CYS A 130 15.51 -6.57 -1.69
N ASP A 131 15.00 -5.36 -1.44
CA ASP A 131 15.03 -4.75 -0.11
C ASP A 131 13.88 -5.29 0.75
N ALA A 132 14.05 -5.22 2.05
CA ALA A 132 13.01 -5.49 3.03
C ALA A 132 13.09 -4.46 4.17
N PRO A 133 12.04 -4.28 4.97
CA PRO A 133 12.08 -3.43 6.17
C PRO A 133 13.22 -3.78 7.12
N PHE A 134 13.59 -5.05 7.17
CA PHE A 134 14.71 -5.54 7.95
C PHE A 134 15.61 -6.43 7.11
N MET A 135 16.94 -6.21 7.22
CA MET A 135 17.94 -7.04 6.55
C MET A 135 18.79 -7.76 7.61
N TYR A 136 18.93 -9.08 7.49
CA TYR A 136 19.74 -9.86 8.41
C TYR A 136 21.16 -10.04 7.88
N ASP A 137 22.14 -9.50 8.59
CA ASP A 137 23.55 -9.76 8.32
C ASP A 137 23.94 -11.12 8.95
N THR A 138 24.15 -12.12 8.11
CA THR A 138 24.48 -13.47 8.54
C THR A 138 25.90 -13.60 9.09
N GLN A 139 26.81 -12.69 8.74
CA GLN A 139 28.20 -12.67 9.22
C GLN A 139 28.29 -12.05 10.62
N GLN A 140 27.69 -10.88 10.78
CA GLN A 140 27.66 -10.16 12.05
C GLN A 140 26.56 -10.65 12.99
N LYS A 141 25.61 -11.42 12.49
CA LYS A 141 24.42 -11.93 13.20
C LYS A 141 23.58 -10.81 13.80
N VAL A 142 23.41 -9.73 13.05
CA VAL A 142 22.59 -8.56 13.44
C VAL A 142 21.44 -8.34 12.48
N LEU A 143 20.34 -7.88 13.03
CA LEU A 143 19.19 -7.41 12.25
C LEU A 143 19.34 -5.91 12.00
N VAL A 144 19.45 -5.51 10.75
CA VAL A 144 19.59 -4.12 10.32
C VAL A 144 18.22 -3.57 9.94
N ARG A 145 17.77 -2.55 10.66
CA ARG A 145 16.56 -1.80 10.33
C ARG A 145 16.84 -0.87 9.14
N ARG A 146 16.00 -0.92 8.13
CA ARG A 146 16.10 -0.07 6.92
C ARG A 146 15.16 1.14 7.04
N ASN A 147 15.44 2.19 6.25
CA ASN A 147 14.54 3.34 6.16
C ASN A 147 13.10 2.94 5.81
N THR A 148 12.92 1.91 4.99
CA THR A 148 11.60 1.35 4.65
C THR A 148 10.80 0.97 5.89
N ALA A 149 11.44 0.37 6.91
CA ALA A 149 10.77 0.05 8.17
C ALA A 149 10.25 1.30 8.90
N ASP A 150 11.01 2.41 8.87
CA ASP A 150 10.61 3.67 9.49
C ASP A 150 9.42 4.30 8.76
N TYR A 151 9.44 4.28 7.43
CA TYR A 151 8.36 4.83 6.62
C TYR A 151 7.06 4.00 6.76
N LEU A 152 7.15 2.67 6.71
CA LEU A 152 6.00 1.78 6.92
C LEU A 152 5.43 1.92 8.34
N TRP A 153 6.30 2.12 9.34
CA TRP A 153 5.89 2.31 10.72
C TRP A 153 4.94 3.51 10.89
N HIS A 154 5.15 4.61 10.17
CA HIS A 154 4.26 5.77 10.24
C HIS A 154 2.81 5.42 9.87
N PHE A 155 2.61 4.55 8.89
CA PHE A 155 1.26 4.09 8.54
C PHE A 155 0.74 3.07 9.57
N ALA A 156 1.50 2.03 9.83
CA ALA A 156 1.06 0.91 10.67
C ALA A 156 0.85 1.29 12.15
N HIS A 157 1.59 2.28 12.65
CA HIS A 157 1.50 2.71 14.05
C HIS A 157 0.36 3.71 14.30
N PHE A 158 0.20 4.68 13.40
CA PHE A 158 -0.72 5.79 13.62
C PHE A 158 -2.11 5.55 13.04
N ILE A 159 -2.23 4.83 11.93
CA ILE A 159 -3.52 4.51 11.32
C ILE A 159 -4.01 3.19 11.92
N LYS A 160 -5.05 3.26 12.74
CA LYS A 160 -5.58 2.08 13.44
C LYS A 160 -6.52 1.27 12.54
N PRO A 161 -6.64 -0.05 12.76
CA PRO A 161 -7.67 -0.84 12.10
C PRO A 161 -9.06 -0.21 12.32
N GLY A 162 -9.82 -0.05 11.24
CA GLY A 162 -11.12 0.63 11.27
C GLY A 162 -11.04 2.15 11.07
N ALA A 163 -9.84 2.72 10.87
CA ALA A 163 -9.71 4.13 10.52
C ALA A 163 -10.38 4.42 9.17
N VAL A 164 -11.01 5.57 9.06
CA VAL A 164 -11.67 6.05 7.83
C VAL A 164 -10.85 7.18 7.23
N ARG A 165 -10.54 7.09 5.94
CA ARG A 165 -9.88 8.19 5.23
C ARG A 165 -10.81 9.40 5.18
N ILE A 166 -10.31 10.55 5.59
CA ILE A 166 -11.00 11.84 5.49
C ILE A 166 -10.40 12.72 4.40
N GLY A 167 -11.16 13.67 3.90
CA GLY A 167 -10.70 14.61 2.88
C GLY A 167 -9.53 15.45 3.39
N SER A 168 -8.50 15.62 2.54
CA SER A 168 -7.36 16.49 2.80
C SER A 168 -6.93 17.18 1.51
N SER A 169 -6.44 18.40 1.62
CA SER A 169 -5.90 19.15 0.50
C SER A 169 -4.57 19.82 0.88
N SER A 170 -3.71 20.01 -0.09
CA SER A 170 -2.44 20.71 0.05
C SER A 170 -2.36 21.83 -0.98
N TYR A 171 -1.72 22.94 -0.64
CA TYR A 171 -1.47 24.06 -1.56
C TYR A 171 -0.13 23.92 -2.31
N THR A 172 0.56 22.82 -2.15
CA THR A 172 1.85 22.56 -2.80
C THR A 172 1.98 21.09 -3.21
N GLU A 173 2.59 20.83 -4.35
CA GLU A 173 2.96 19.49 -4.82
C GLU A 173 4.24 18.95 -4.14
N ALA A 174 4.97 19.82 -3.42
CA ALA A 174 6.17 19.43 -2.70
C ALA A 174 5.89 18.55 -1.48
N LEU A 175 4.63 18.51 -1.02
CA LEU A 175 4.19 17.74 0.13
C LEU A 175 3.00 16.86 -0.24
N GLU A 176 3.19 15.56 -0.11
CA GLU A 176 2.10 14.60 -0.26
C GLU A 176 1.44 14.35 1.08
N ALA A 177 0.11 14.22 1.11
CA ALA A 177 -0.63 14.08 2.34
C ALA A 177 -1.83 13.13 2.19
N ALA A 178 -2.11 12.37 3.26
CA ALA A 178 -3.37 11.67 3.46
C ALA A 178 -3.80 11.81 4.93
N ALA A 179 -5.10 11.95 5.17
CA ALA A 179 -5.65 12.13 6.51
C ALA A 179 -6.70 11.06 6.82
N PHE A 180 -6.76 10.66 8.09
CA PHE A 180 -7.59 9.57 8.59
C PHE A 180 -8.23 9.96 9.91
N LEU A 181 -9.44 9.48 10.14
CA LEU A 181 -10.11 9.48 11.43
C LEU A 181 -10.04 8.08 12.01
N ASN A 182 -9.32 7.91 13.10
CA ASN A 182 -9.24 6.65 13.85
C ASN A 182 -10.54 6.36 14.63
N PRO A 183 -10.80 5.10 15.00
CA PRO A 183 -11.98 4.73 15.80
C PRO A 183 -12.08 5.40 17.16
N ASP A 184 -11.01 5.97 17.67
CA ASP A 184 -10.93 6.71 18.93
C ASP A 184 -11.00 8.24 18.72
N ASP A 185 -11.57 8.67 17.60
CA ASP A 185 -11.75 10.07 17.20
C ASP A 185 -10.44 10.88 17.01
N GLN A 186 -9.30 10.22 16.99
CA GLN A 186 -8.03 10.90 16.66
C GLN A 186 -7.89 11.10 15.16
N ILE A 187 -7.57 12.33 14.76
CA ILE A 187 -7.22 12.64 13.38
C ILE A 187 -5.72 12.41 13.19
N VAL A 188 -5.39 11.57 12.22
CA VAL A 188 -4.01 11.29 11.81
C VAL A 188 -3.77 11.87 10.43
N CYS A 189 -2.70 12.65 10.29
CA CYS A 189 -2.24 13.17 9.01
C CYS A 189 -0.85 12.60 8.71
N ILE A 190 -0.73 11.82 7.66
CA ILE A 190 0.54 11.33 7.15
C ILE A 190 1.03 12.32 6.09
N LEU A 191 2.23 12.82 6.28
CA LEU A 191 2.87 13.80 5.40
C LEU A 191 4.17 13.22 4.85
N LEU A 192 4.37 13.34 3.55
CA LEU A 192 5.60 12.94 2.87
C LEU A 192 6.26 14.13 2.20
N ASN A 193 7.46 14.49 2.65
CA ASN A 193 8.34 15.44 2.02
C ASN A 193 9.45 14.68 1.25
N ARG A 194 9.40 14.75 -0.08
CA ARG A 194 10.45 14.17 -0.95
C ARG A 194 11.45 15.21 -1.47
N THR A 195 11.36 16.43 -0.99
CA THR A 195 12.31 17.47 -1.38
C THR A 195 13.60 17.37 -0.54
N GLY A 196 14.67 17.99 -1.01
CA GLY A 196 15.94 18.05 -0.26
C GLY A 196 15.98 19.19 0.76
N ARG A 197 14.86 19.73 1.21
CA ARG A 197 14.79 20.88 2.13
C ARG A 197 13.66 20.69 3.15
N ASP A 198 13.78 21.35 4.28
CA ASP A 198 12.74 21.42 5.28
C ASP A 198 11.52 22.20 4.75
N ILE A 199 10.32 21.71 5.07
CA ILE A 199 9.07 22.36 4.71
C ILE A 199 8.31 22.65 6.00
N LYS A 200 8.04 23.91 6.28
CA LYS A 200 7.18 24.33 7.37
C LYS A 200 5.72 24.05 6.97
N VAL A 201 5.01 23.32 7.83
CA VAL A 201 3.64 22.89 7.57
C VAL A 201 2.69 23.51 8.60
N ASN A 202 1.61 24.09 8.13
CA ASN A 202 0.49 24.53 8.95
C ASN A 202 -0.69 23.59 8.67
N LEU A 203 -1.05 22.77 9.63
CA LEU A 203 -2.23 21.91 9.54
C LEU A 203 -3.46 22.69 10.05
N ARG A 204 -4.50 22.70 9.24
CA ARG A 204 -5.79 23.28 9.62
C ARG A 204 -6.85 22.20 9.62
N VAL A 205 -7.49 22.03 10.77
CA VAL A 205 -8.66 21.16 10.94
C VAL A 205 -9.80 22.03 11.46
N GLU A 206 -10.81 22.26 10.63
CA GLU A 206 -11.91 23.20 10.91
C GLU A 206 -11.38 24.59 11.30
N ASN A 207 -11.55 24.97 12.58
CA ASN A 207 -11.12 26.26 13.13
C ASN A 207 -9.83 26.18 13.95
N GLN A 208 -9.20 25.00 14.01
CA GLN A 208 -7.93 24.79 14.72
C GLN A 208 -6.77 24.78 13.75
N MET A 209 -5.63 25.32 14.18
CA MET A 209 -4.37 25.29 13.44
C MET A 209 -3.27 24.70 14.32
N ALA A 210 -2.45 23.82 13.74
CA ALA A 210 -1.21 23.33 14.31
C ALA A 210 -0.06 23.63 13.33
N GLU A 211 1.04 24.14 13.86
CA GLU A 211 2.29 24.39 13.12
C GLU A 211 3.29 23.27 13.41
N MET A 212 3.95 22.72 12.35
CA MET A 212 5.00 21.70 12.43
C MET A 212 6.22 22.06 11.61
#